data_755d5ed0c5568b5407089aa68be98851
#
_entry.id   755d5ed0c5568b5407089aa68be98851
#
_cell.length_a   1.000
_cell.length_b   1.000
_cell.length_c   1.000
_cell.angle_alpha   90.00
_cell.angle_beta   90.00
_cell.angle_gamma   90.00
#
_symmetry.space_group_name_H-M   'P 1'
#
loop_
_entity.id
_entity.type
_entity.pdbx_description
1 polymer ?
#
loop_
_entity_poly.entity_id
_entity_poly.type
_entity_poly.pdbx_seq_one_letter_code
_entity_poly.pdbx_strand_id
1 'polypeptide(L)'
;MKNSHISSPTTLAEDFVAGKMPRQAGVGRRERRGAETRLKLFRCALQLIAKRGFTNVTVEEITEAADVGKGTFFNYFETKDHVLGVMAEIQLGKVREAISLAGQGQQAIHSVLHRLVLCLAEEPGRSPDLARALISSFLASEGVRNIIERNMQQGHKMIAEVVAAGQKRGEIDPRLQKEKVATQLLQAEMGTILLWSTHGEPALEAWIEDSFQHFWRAIAVSGKE
;
A
#
# COMPACT_ATOMS: atom_id res chain seq x y z
N MET A 1 25.25 -26.51 -2.33
CA MET A 1 23.88 -26.29 -1.87
C MET A 1 23.91 -25.09 -0.92
N LYS A 2 23.58 -23.90 -1.41
CA LYS A 2 23.46 -22.68 -0.57
C LYS A 2 21.99 -22.31 -0.56
N ASN A 3 21.34 -22.48 0.60
CA ASN A 3 19.97 -22.05 0.84
C ASN A 3 19.91 -20.52 0.76
N SER A 4 19.30 -20.00 -0.28
CA SER A 4 18.86 -18.61 -0.34
C SER A 4 17.59 -18.50 0.52
N HIS A 5 17.73 -17.88 1.70
CA HIS A 5 16.58 -17.45 2.50
C HIS A 5 15.80 -16.41 1.69
N ILE A 6 14.69 -16.83 1.13
CA ILE A 6 13.65 -15.94 0.61
C ILE A 6 12.96 -15.39 1.84
N SER A 7 13.23 -14.13 2.18
CA SER A 7 12.53 -13.42 3.26
C SER A 7 11.04 -13.37 2.93
N SER A 8 10.20 -13.80 3.89
CA SER A 8 8.74 -13.77 3.77
C SER A 8 8.22 -12.35 3.54
N PRO A 9 7.09 -12.15 2.82
CA PRO A 9 6.50 -10.85 2.52
C PRO A 9 6.25 -9.97 3.75
N THR A 10 5.95 -10.58 4.88
CA THR A 10 5.75 -9.95 6.20
C THR A 10 6.95 -9.08 6.64
N THR A 11 8.16 -9.38 6.19
CA THR A 11 9.38 -8.72 6.68
C THR A 11 9.56 -7.30 6.15
N LEU A 12 9.07 -6.96 4.96
CA LEU A 12 9.26 -5.62 4.36
C LEU A 12 8.30 -4.58 4.94
N ALA A 13 7.04 -4.95 5.14
CA ALA A 13 6.09 -4.05 5.80
C ALA A 13 6.41 -3.92 7.30
N GLU A 14 6.82 -5.00 7.97
CA GLU A 14 7.32 -4.97 9.34
C GLU A 14 8.62 -4.16 9.46
N ASP A 15 9.54 -4.25 8.50
CA ASP A 15 10.76 -3.46 8.49
C ASP A 15 10.49 -1.97 8.21
N PHE A 16 9.57 -1.64 7.30
CA PHE A 16 9.16 -0.26 7.04
C PHE A 16 8.30 0.28 8.19
N VAL A 17 7.36 -0.51 8.70
CA VAL A 17 6.50 -0.21 9.87
C VAL A 17 7.30 -0.30 11.18
N ALA A 18 8.35 -1.13 11.27
CA ALA A 18 9.25 -1.21 12.41
C ALA A 18 10.35 -0.13 12.43
N GLY A 19 10.36 0.76 11.41
CA GLY A 19 11.42 1.78 11.32
C GLY A 19 12.78 1.19 10.92
N LYS A 20 12.81 -0.05 10.47
CA LYS A 20 13.99 -0.66 9.85
C LYS A 20 14.01 -0.29 8.37
N MET A 21 14.21 0.99 8.07
CA MET A 21 14.62 1.39 6.74
C MET A 21 15.86 0.59 6.34
N PRO A 22 15.98 0.14 5.07
CA PRO A 22 17.26 -0.37 4.58
C PRO A 22 18.33 0.65 4.99
N ARG A 23 19.42 0.19 5.60
CA ARG A 23 20.51 1.05 6.05
C ARG A 23 21.06 1.80 4.84
N GLN A 24 20.46 2.93 4.51
CA GLN A 24 21.10 3.90 3.64
C GLN A 24 22.26 4.48 4.42
N ALA A 25 23.44 4.08 4.03
CA ALA A 25 24.67 4.68 4.54
C ALA A 25 24.60 6.19 4.25
N GLY A 26 24.50 7.03 5.31
CA GLY A 26 24.47 8.48 5.18
C GLY A 26 23.31 9.22 5.86
N VAL A 27 22.24 8.55 6.29
CA VAL A 27 21.13 9.22 7.00
C VAL A 27 21.55 9.59 8.43
N GLY A 28 21.52 10.88 8.73
CA GLY A 28 21.91 11.42 10.03
C GLY A 28 21.02 10.90 11.18
N ARG A 29 21.58 10.82 12.40
CA ARG A 29 20.85 10.37 13.62
C ARG A 29 19.56 11.18 13.86
N ARG A 30 19.57 12.47 13.51
CA ARG A 30 18.40 13.37 13.63
C ARG A 30 17.28 13.02 12.64
N GLU A 31 17.62 12.75 11.39
CA GLU A 31 16.66 12.38 10.36
C GLU A 31 16.00 11.04 10.67
N ARG A 32 16.75 10.07 11.15
CA ARG A 32 16.23 8.77 11.57
C ARG A 32 15.22 8.90 12.72
N ARG A 33 15.55 9.68 13.76
CA ARG A 33 14.64 9.97 14.87
C ARG A 33 13.36 10.68 14.39
N GLY A 34 13.50 11.60 13.44
CA GLY A 34 12.36 12.29 12.82
C GLY A 34 11.42 11.31 12.10
N ALA A 35 11.98 10.39 11.29
CA ALA A 35 11.21 9.36 10.61
C ALA A 35 10.50 8.41 11.59
N GLU A 36 11.19 8.00 12.67
CA GLU A 36 10.61 7.17 13.74
C GLU A 36 9.42 7.87 14.42
N THR A 37 9.57 9.18 14.75
CA THR A 37 8.49 9.96 15.36
C THR A 37 7.31 10.11 14.41
N ARG A 38 7.54 10.39 13.13
CA ARG A 38 6.50 10.50 12.10
C ARG A 38 5.70 9.20 11.96
N LEU A 39 6.40 8.06 11.94
CA LEU A 39 5.76 6.74 11.89
C LEU A 39 4.99 6.41 13.19
N LYS A 40 5.49 6.81 14.35
CA LYS A 40 4.80 6.64 15.63
C LYS A 40 3.47 7.39 15.62
N LEU A 41 3.46 8.66 15.22
CA LEU A 41 2.26 9.47 15.07
C LEU A 41 1.25 8.81 14.10
N PHE A 42 1.72 8.34 12.95
CA PHE A 42 0.88 7.65 11.97
C PHE A 42 0.23 6.38 12.55
N ARG A 43 1.00 5.53 13.26
CA ARG A 43 0.47 4.30 13.87
C ARG A 43 -0.59 4.60 14.94
N CYS A 44 -0.33 5.58 15.80
CA CYS A 44 -1.31 6.00 16.81
C CYS A 44 -2.58 6.52 16.15
N ALA A 45 -2.45 7.33 15.10
CA ALA A 45 -3.59 7.82 14.32
C ALA A 45 -4.39 6.66 13.73
N LEU A 46 -3.76 5.68 13.06
CA LEU A 46 -4.46 4.52 12.49
C LEU A 46 -5.22 3.72 13.55
N GLN A 47 -4.63 3.49 14.73
CA GLN A 47 -5.30 2.77 15.83
C GLN A 47 -6.54 3.50 16.34
N LEU A 48 -6.47 4.83 16.47
CA LEU A 48 -7.59 5.65 16.90
C LEU A 48 -8.67 5.70 15.81
N ILE A 49 -8.27 5.89 14.56
CA ILE A 49 -9.15 5.95 13.39
C ILE A 49 -9.91 4.62 13.22
N ALA A 50 -9.24 3.47 13.37
CA ALA A 50 -9.88 2.16 13.29
C ALA A 50 -10.99 2.00 14.34
N LYS A 51 -10.81 2.54 15.54
CA LYS A 51 -11.77 2.42 16.65
C LYS A 51 -12.93 3.39 16.57
N ARG A 52 -12.72 4.59 16.04
CA ARG A 52 -13.65 5.72 16.20
C ARG A 52 -14.01 6.43 14.90
N GLY A 53 -13.38 6.05 13.79
CA GLY A 53 -13.49 6.75 12.52
C GLY A 53 -12.65 8.04 12.47
N PHE A 54 -12.28 8.47 11.27
CA PHE A 54 -11.38 9.60 11.04
C PHE A 54 -11.91 10.93 11.59
N THR A 55 -13.20 11.21 11.43
CA THR A 55 -13.81 12.48 11.83
C THR A 55 -13.79 12.69 13.35
N ASN A 56 -13.85 11.61 14.11
CA ASN A 56 -13.96 11.62 15.58
C ASN A 56 -12.59 11.56 16.29
N VAL A 57 -11.50 11.65 15.55
CA VAL A 57 -10.13 11.65 16.10
C VAL A 57 -9.53 13.04 15.96
N THR A 58 -8.97 13.57 17.04
CA THR A 58 -8.31 14.88 17.09
C THR A 58 -6.79 14.76 17.03
N VAL A 59 -6.11 15.87 16.69
CA VAL A 59 -4.64 15.95 16.73
C VAL A 59 -4.13 15.76 18.16
N GLU A 60 -4.84 16.30 19.13
CA GLU A 60 -4.53 16.17 20.56
C GLU A 60 -4.48 14.71 20.99
N GLU A 61 -5.49 13.92 20.66
CA GLU A 61 -5.55 12.49 20.98
C GLU A 61 -4.45 11.69 20.28
N ILE A 62 -4.11 12.03 19.03
CA ILE A 62 -3.00 11.39 18.31
C ILE A 62 -1.67 11.69 19.02
N THR A 63 -1.45 12.93 19.45
CA THR A 63 -0.21 13.34 20.10
C THR A 63 -0.08 12.77 21.51
N GLU A 64 -1.18 12.69 22.26
CA GLU A 64 -1.25 12.03 23.55
C GLU A 64 -0.93 10.53 23.43
N ALA A 65 -1.58 9.83 22.50
CA ALA A 65 -1.32 8.41 22.23
C ALA A 65 0.13 8.15 21.77
N ALA A 66 0.74 9.12 21.10
CA ALA A 66 2.13 9.04 20.65
C ALA A 66 3.15 9.55 21.69
N ASP A 67 2.69 10.04 22.85
CA ASP A 67 3.54 10.63 23.88
C ASP A 67 4.49 11.72 23.32
N VAL A 68 3.90 12.69 22.60
CA VAL A 68 4.62 13.85 22.04
C VAL A 68 3.78 15.11 22.15
N GLY A 69 4.43 16.27 22.15
CA GLY A 69 3.72 17.56 22.18
C GLY A 69 3.03 17.87 20.84
N LYS A 70 1.94 18.64 20.89
CA LYS A 70 1.17 19.10 19.70
C LYS A 70 2.05 19.80 18.65
N GLY A 71 3.05 20.60 19.07
CA GLY A 71 4.02 21.22 18.16
C GLY A 71 4.84 20.19 17.37
N THR A 72 5.11 19.01 17.98
CA THR A 72 5.82 17.92 17.29
C THR A 72 4.98 17.37 16.15
N PHE A 73 3.67 17.27 16.30
CA PHE A 73 2.77 16.86 15.20
C PHE A 73 2.89 17.79 14.02
N PHE A 74 2.77 19.10 14.23
CA PHE A 74 2.81 20.10 13.18
C PHE A 74 4.19 20.28 12.53
N ASN A 75 5.26 19.75 13.12
CA ASN A 75 6.56 19.62 12.43
C ASN A 75 6.56 18.58 11.30
N TYR A 76 5.62 17.63 11.30
CA TYR A 76 5.54 16.53 10.32
C TYR A 76 4.30 16.58 9.45
N PHE A 77 3.21 17.16 9.92
CA PHE A 77 1.90 17.17 9.26
C PHE A 77 1.24 18.54 9.38
N GLU A 78 0.93 19.17 8.27
CA GLU A 78 0.23 20.45 8.26
C GLU A 78 -1.19 20.34 8.83
N THR A 79 -1.86 19.23 8.55
CA THR A 79 -3.22 18.93 9.02
C THR A 79 -3.33 17.46 9.42
N LYS A 80 -4.45 17.12 10.06
CA LYS A 80 -4.79 15.73 10.38
C LYS A 80 -4.89 14.84 9.13
N ASP A 81 -5.38 15.37 8.01
CA ASP A 81 -5.50 14.64 6.75
C ASP A 81 -4.15 14.13 6.24
N HIS A 82 -3.08 14.92 6.42
CA HIS A 82 -1.72 14.56 5.98
C HIS A 82 -1.15 13.35 6.72
N VAL A 83 -1.71 12.95 7.87
CA VAL A 83 -1.31 11.71 8.55
C VAL A 83 -1.62 10.50 7.65
N LEU A 84 -2.78 10.51 6.96
CA LEU A 84 -3.12 9.43 6.02
C LEU A 84 -2.27 9.47 4.74
N GLY A 85 -1.59 10.58 4.46
CA GLY A 85 -0.60 10.68 3.39
C GLY A 85 0.58 9.72 3.58
N VAL A 86 0.93 9.38 4.81
CA VAL A 86 1.96 8.35 5.09
C VAL A 86 1.56 6.99 4.52
N MET A 87 0.28 6.62 4.63
CA MET A 87 -0.23 5.40 3.99
C MET A 87 0.02 5.42 2.49
N ALA A 88 -0.33 6.52 1.83
CA ALA A 88 -0.15 6.66 0.39
C ALA A 88 1.34 6.58 -0.02
N GLU A 89 2.26 7.15 0.77
CA GLU A 89 3.70 7.04 0.54
C GLU A 89 4.20 5.59 0.68
N ILE A 90 3.69 4.84 1.67
CA ILE A 90 3.98 3.42 1.86
C ILE A 90 3.53 2.64 0.63
N GLN A 91 2.30 2.84 0.17
CA GLN A 91 1.76 2.16 -1.00
C GLN A 91 2.59 2.46 -2.27
N LEU A 92 2.95 3.73 -2.50
CA LEU A 92 3.85 4.08 -3.62
C LEU A 92 5.22 3.42 -3.52
N GLY A 93 5.76 3.23 -2.30
CA GLY A 93 6.99 2.49 -2.06
C GLY A 93 6.90 1.05 -2.58
N LYS A 94 5.79 0.35 -2.29
CA LYS A 94 5.51 -1.01 -2.75
C LYS A 94 5.41 -1.09 -4.29
N VAL A 95 4.78 -0.11 -4.91
CA VAL A 95 4.71 -0.04 -6.39
C VAL A 95 6.10 0.20 -7.00
N ARG A 96 6.94 1.04 -6.39
CA ARG A 96 8.34 1.23 -6.85
C ARG A 96 9.14 -0.07 -6.80
N GLU A 97 8.96 -0.87 -5.74
CA GLU A 97 9.58 -2.18 -5.63
C GLU A 97 9.13 -3.10 -6.76
N ALA A 98 7.83 -3.16 -7.05
CA ALA A 98 7.29 -3.95 -8.16
C ALA A 98 7.92 -3.57 -9.51
N ILE A 99 8.10 -2.27 -9.79
CA ILE A 99 8.79 -1.81 -11.01
C ILE A 99 10.25 -2.30 -11.03
N SER A 100 10.95 -2.19 -9.90
CA SER A 100 12.34 -2.66 -9.80
C SER A 100 12.44 -4.15 -10.09
N LEU A 101 11.57 -4.98 -9.49
CA LEU A 101 11.51 -6.43 -9.72
C LEU A 101 11.17 -6.76 -11.17
N ALA A 102 10.20 -6.07 -11.76
CA ALA A 102 9.85 -6.21 -13.16
C ALA A 102 11.02 -5.86 -14.06
N GLY A 103 11.78 -4.80 -13.76
CA GLY A 103 12.96 -4.36 -14.53
C GLY A 103 14.11 -5.35 -14.48
N GLN A 104 14.33 -6.04 -13.35
CA GLN A 104 15.40 -7.04 -13.19
C GLN A 104 15.21 -8.30 -14.05
N GLY A 105 13.99 -8.62 -14.45
CA GLY A 105 13.68 -9.73 -15.33
C GLY A 105 13.81 -11.13 -14.74
N GLN A 106 14.10 -11.24 -13.45
CA GLN A 106 14.35 -12.52 -12.76
C GLN A 106 13.06 -13.24 -12.32
N GLN A 107 11.97 -12.52 -12.20
CA GLN A 107 10.67 -13.03 -11.77
C GLN A 107 9.63 -12.89 -12.89
N ALA A 108 8.68 -13.83 -12.97
CA ALA A 108 7.52 -13.69 -13.84
C ALA A 108 6.68 -12.47 -13.42
N ILE A 109 6.11 -11.76 -14.38
CA ILE A 109 5.26 -10.58 -14.10
C ILE A 109 4.02 -10.98 -13.28
N HIS A 110 3.49 -12.18 -13.51
CA HIS A 110 2.47 -12.77 -12.63
C HIS A 110 2.87 -12.65 -11.15
N SER A 111 4.04 -13.18 -10.79
CA SER A 111 4.53 -13.17 -9.41
C SER A 111 4.78 -11.76 -8.88
N VAL A 112 5.24 -10.84 -9.72
CA VAL A 112 5.47 -9.43 -9.34
C VAL A 112 4.15 -8.73 -9.03
N LEU A 113 3.13 -8.86 -9.90
CA LEU A 113 1.82 -8.25 -9.70
C LEU A 113 1.05 -8.91 -8.54
N HIS A 114 1.11 -10.24 -8.43
CA HIS A 114 0.51 -10.98 -7.32
C HIS A 114 1.07 -10.51 -5.97
N ARG A 115 2.40 -10.46 -5.84
CA ARG A 115 3.04 -9.92 -4.65
C ARG A 115 2.64 -8.48 -4.37
N LEU A 116 2.54 -7.64 -5.41
CA LEU A 116 2.13 -6.25 -5.26
C LEU A 116 0.75 -6.12 -4.62
N VAL A 117 -0.27 -6.82 -5.13
CA VAL A 117 -1.64 -6.72 -4.59
C VAL A 117 -1.71 -7.22 -3.15
N LEU A 118 -1.01 -8.30 -2.80
CA LEU A 118 -0.92 -8.77 -1.42
C LEU A 118 -0.27 -7.71 -0.51
N CYS A 119 0.85 -7.12 -0.94
CA CYS A 119 1.51 -6.06 -0.18
C CYS A 119 0.62 -4.83 -0.02
N LEU A 120 -0.11 -4.40 -1.06
CA LEU A 120 -1.01 -3.24 -0.98
C LEU A 120 -2.16 -3.48 0.00
N ALA A 121 -2.61 -4.73 0.16
CA ALA A 121 -3.67 -5.12 1.08
C ALA A 121 -3.24 -5.24 2.56
N GLU A 122 -1.93 -5.28 2.87
CA GLU A 122 -1.43 -5.54 4.24
C GLU A 122 -1.95 -4.54 5.29
N GLU A 123 -1.90 -3.23 5.03
CA GLU A 123 -2.34 -2.24 6.01
C GLU A 123 -3.86 -2.24 6.18
N PRO A 124 -4.68 -2.15 5.12
CA PRO A 124 -6.13 -2.21 5.28
C PRO A 124 -6.59 -3.58 5.82
N GLY A 125 -5.88 -4.66 5.51
CA GLY A 125 -6.19 -6.04 5.93
C GLY A 125 -5.97 -6.32 7.42
N ARG A 126 -5.38 -5.40 8.19
CA ARG A 126 -5.19 -5.61 9.64
C ARG A 126 -6.47 -5.78 10.42
N SER A 127 -7.55 -5.15 9.98
CA SER A 127 -8.89 -5.40 10.51
C SER A 127 -9.97 -4.82 9.58
N PRO A 128 -11.17 -5.42 9.55
CA PRO A 128 -12.31 -4.86 8.81
C PRO A 128 -12.66 -3.44 9.26
N ASP A 129 -12.50 -3.14 10.56
CA ASP A 129 -12.77 -1.80 11.11
C ASP A 129 -11.81 -0.75 10.54
N LEU A 130 -10.52 -1.10 10.43
CA LEU A 130 -9.53 -0.20 9.82
C LEU A 130 -9.83 0.02 8.33
N ALA A 131 -10.13 -1.04 7.58
CA ALA A 131 -10.49 -0.92 6.18
C ALA A 131 -11.70 0.00 5.98
N ARG A 132 -12.78 -0.20 6.75
CA ARG A 132 -13.97 0.68 6.72
C ARG A 132 -13.64 2.12 7.08
N ALA A 133 -12.82 2.33 8.10
CA ALA A 133 -12.44 3.67 8.54
C ALA A 133 -11.59 4.41 7.49
N LEU A 134 -10.69 3.72 6.80
CA LEU A 134 -9.90 4.28 5.70
C LEU A 134 -10.78 4.65 4.51
N ILE A 135 -11.68 3.77 4.10
CA ILE A 135 -12.65 4.02 3.01
C ILE A 135 -13.57 5.19 3.37
N SER A 136 -14.10 5.21 4.59
CA SER A 136 -14.95 6.30 5.08
C SER A 136 -14.20 7.64 5.12
N SER A 137 -12.92 7.63 5.48
CA SER A 137 -12.08 8.84 5.48
C SER A 137 -11.93 9.43 4.07
N PHE A 138 -11.70 8.57 3.08
CA PHE A 138 -11.63 8.94 1.67
C PHE A 138 -12.94 9.58 1.18
N LEU A 139 -14.09 9.06 1.59
CA LEU A 139 -15.40 9.58 1.20
C LEU A 139 -15.77 10.88 1.93
N ALA A 140 -15.39 11.01 3.20
CA ALA A 140 -15.83 12.09 4.08
C ALA A 140 -14.95 13.35 4.02
N SER A 141 -13.63 13.23 3.76
CA SER A 141 -12.69 14.34 3.78
C SER A 141 -12.17 14.68 2.38
N GLU A 142 -12.38 15.93 1.94
CA GLU A 142 -11.80 16.45 0.69
C GLU A 142 -10.27 16.47 0.75
N GLY A 143 -9.68 16.86 1.89
CA GLY A 143 -8.23 16.85 2.10
C GLY A 143 -7.65 15.45 1.92
N VAL A 144 -8.29 14.42 2.52
CA VAL A 144 -7.89 13.02 2.34
C VAL A 144 -8.03 12.58 0.88
N ARG A 145 -9.16 12.91 0.21
CA ARG A 145 -9.35 12.59 -1.22
C ARG A 145 -8.23 13.17 -2.08
N ASN A 146 -7.92 14.45 -1.91
CA ASN A 146 -6.89 15.14 -2.71
C ASN A 146 -5.49 14.52 -2.51
N ILE A 147 -5.17 14.04 -1.30
CA ILE A 147 -3.90 13.37 -1.00
C ILE A 147 -3.88 12.00 -1.68
N ILE A 148 -4.93 11.21 -1.50
CA ILE A 148 -5.01 9.85 -2.03
C ILE A 148 -5.05 9.87 -3.55
N GLU A 149 -5.86 10.75 -4.17
CA GLU A 149 -6.00 10.84 -5.62
C GLU A 149 -4.66 11.10 -6.32
N ARG A 150 -3.87 12.06 -5.83
CA ARG A 150 -2.53 12.35 -6.38
C ARG A 150 -1.63 11.12 -6.33
N ASN A 151 -1.65 10.39 -5.22
CA ASN A 151 -0.84 9.18 -5.06
C ASN A 151 -1.35 8.02 -5.93
N MET A 152 -2.68 7.86 -6.03
CA MET A 152 -3.29 6.85 -6.92
C MET A 152 -2.95 7.11 -8.38
N GLN A 153 -3.00 8.36 -8.86
CA GLN A 153 -2.60 8.72 -10.22
C GLN A 153 -1.14 8.38 -10.50
N GLN A 154 -0.25 8.64 -9.54
CA GLN A 154 1.15 8.26 -9.66
C GLN A 154 1.32 6.74 -9.65
N GLY A 155 0.71 6.04 -8.70
CA GLY A 155 0.75 4.58 -8.59
C GLY A 155 0.21 3.90 -9.85
N HIS A 156 -0.90 4.39 -10.38
CA HIS A 156 -1.49 3.91 -11.63
C HIS A 156 -0.51 3.96 -12.82
N LYS A 157 0.15 5.10 -13.03
CA LYS A 157 1.18 5.23 -14.08
C LYS A 157 2.30 4.21 -13.88
N MET A 158 2.73 4.04 -12.65
CA MET A 158 3.80 3.12 -12.29
C MET A 158 3.42 1.65 -12.50
N ILE A 159 2.19 1.25 -12.15
CA ILE A 159 1.68 -0.11 -12.41
C ILE A 159 1.58 -0.36 -13.92
N ALA A 160 1.18 0.63 -14.71
CA ALA A 160 1.16 0.51 -16.16
C ALA A 160 2.55 0.19 -16.76
N GLU A 161 3.65 0.65 -16.14
CA GLU A 161 5.00 0.26 -16.57
C GLU A 161 5.33 -1.21 -16.23
N VAL A 162 4.83 -1.74 -15.12
CA VAL A 162 4.94 -3.19 -14.81
C VAL A 162 4.17 -4.01 -15.85
N VAL A 163 2.96 -3.58 -16.22
CA VAL A 163 2.16 -4.21 -17.29
C VAL A 163 2.90 -4.16 -18.63
N ALA A 164 3.49 -3.01 -18.99
CA ALA A 164 4.28 -2.88 -20.22
C ALA A 164 5.49 -3.84 -20.25
N ALA A 165 6.15 -4.06 -19.11
CA ALA A 165 7.19 -5.06 -18.99
C ALA A 165 6.67 -6.47 -19.26
N GLY A 166 5.46 -6.81 -18.75
CA GLY A 166 4.78 -8.09 -19.02
C GLY A 166 4.44 -8.28 -20.49
N GLN A 167 3.95 -7.23 -21.14
CA GLN A 167 3.68 -7.25 -22.58
C GLN A 167 4.94 -7.50 -23.41
N LYS A 168 6.05 -6.82 -23.10
CA LYS A 168 7.34 -7.04 -23.76
C LYS A 168 7.88 -8.46 -23.61
N ARG A 169 7.56 -9.13 -22.49
CA ARG A 169 7.96 -10.52 -22.21
C ARG A 169 7.00 -11.55 -22.79
N GLY A 170 5.86 -11.11 -23.37
CA GLY A 170 4.81 -12.00 -23.84
C GLY A 170 4.09 -12.76 -22.74
N GLU A 171 4.04 -12.20 -21.53
CA GLU A 171 3.28 -12.73 -20.40
C GLU A 171 1.86 -12.12 -20.34
N ILE A 172 1.72 -10.85 -20.76
CA ILE A 172 0.46 -10.11 -20.82
C ILE A 172 0.13 -9.84 -22.29
N ASP A 173 -1.16 -9.92 -22.64
CA ASP A 173 -1.64 -9.69 -24.00
C ASP A 173 -1.26 -8.27 -24.50
N PRO A 174 -0.43 -8.15 -25.55
CA PRO A 174 0.02 -6.86 -26.05
C PRO A 174 -1.08 -6.00 -26.68
N ARG A 175 -2.27 -6.57 -26.97
CA ARG A 175 -3.43 -5.84 -27.50
C ARG A 175 -4.13 -5.00 -26.43
N LEU A 176 -3.91 -5.29 -25.16
CA LEU A 176 -4.51 -4.56 -24.04
C LEU A 176 -3.81 -3.22 -23.83
N GLN A 177 -4.59 -2.20 -23.48
CA GLN A 177 -4.05 -0.90 -23.10
C GLN A 177 -3.52 -0.98 -21.65
N LYS A 178 -2.20 -0.81 -21.46
CA LYS A 178 -1.54 -0.97 -20.17
C LYS A 178 -2.15 -0.10 -19.05
N GLU A 179 -2.60 1.10 -19.40
CA GLU A 179 -3.26 2.01 -18.45
C GLU A 179 -4.62 1.46 -18.00
N LYS A 180 -5.39 0.84 -18.90
CA LYS A 180 -6.66 0.21 -18.54
C LYS A 180 -6.45 -1.03 -17.67
N VAL A 181 -5.44 -1.83 -17.98
CA VAL A 181 -5.08 -2.99 -17.16
C VAL A 181 -4.69 -2.54 -15.75
N ALA A 182 -3.87 -1.50 -15.62
CA ALA A 182 -3.51 -0.93 -14.32
C ALA A 182 -4.74 -0.40 -13.56
N THR A 183 -5.68 0.26 -14.25
CA THR A 183 -6.95 0.73 -13.66
C THR A 183 -7.77 -0.44 -13.13
N GLN A 184 -7.94 -1.50 -13.94
CA GLN A 184 -8.72 -2.68 -13.56
C GLN A 184 -8.13 -3.40 -12.34
N LEU A 185 -6.80 -3.50 -12.25
CA LEU A 185 -6.13 -4.08 -11.09
C LEU A 185 -6.47 -3.30 -9.81
N LEU A 186 -6.34 -1.97 -9.83
CA LEU A 186 -6.66 -1.13 -8.69
C LEU A 186 -8.16 -1.16 -8.33
N GLN A 187 -9.03 -1.20 -9.32
CA GLN A 187 -10.48 -1.33 -9.10
C GLN A 187 -10.84 -2.66 -8.45
N ALA A 188 -10.25 -3.76 -8.94
CA ALA A 188 -10.45 -5.08 -8.36
C ALA A 188 -9.98 -5.12 -6.90
N GLU A 189 -8.80 -4.57 -6.61
CA GLU A 189 -8.25 -4.51 -5.26
C GLU A 189 -9.11 -3.66 -4.32
N MET A 190 -9.44 -2.44 -4.71
CA MET A 190 -10.28 -1.54 -3.90
C MET A 190 -11.66 -2.15 -3.63
N GLY A 191 -12.29 -2.75 -4.65
CA GLY A 191 -13.57 -3.44 -4.51
C GLY A 191 -13.48 -4.64 -3.57
N THR A 192 -12.41 -5.42 -3.66
CA THR A 192 -12.15 -6.57 -2.79
C THR A 192 -12.00 -6.13 -1.34
N ILE A 193 -11.18 -5.11 -1.06
CA ILE A 193 -11.00 -4.57 0.30
C ILE A 193 -12.32 -4.02 0.86
N LEU A 194 -13.10 -3.29 0.03
CA LEU A 194 -14.41 -2.75 0.44
C LEU A 194 -15.36 -3.87 0.84
N LEU A 195 -15.53 -4.88 -0.02
CA LEU A 195 -16.45 -5.99 0.26
C LEU A 195 -16.00 -6.82 1.44
N TRP A 196 -14.71 -7.17 1.52
CA TRP A 196 -14.16 -7.86 2.67
C TRP A 196 -14.39 -7.09 3.97
N SER A 197 -14.26 -5.78 3.96
CA SER A 197 -14.47 -4.95 5.17
C SER A 197 -15.85 -5.09 5.78
N THR A 198 -16.85 -5.55 5.02
CA THR A 198 -18.22 -5.79 5.51
C THR A 198 -18.43 -7.18 6.06
N HIS A 199 -17.59 -8.16 5.71
CA HIS A 199 -17.73 -9.57 6.10
C HIS A 199 -16.65 -9.96 7.14
N GLY A 200 -15.39 -9.60 6.89
CA GLY A 200 -14.26 -9.88 7.79
C GLY A 200 -13.69 -11.30 7.69
N GLU A 201 -14.42 -12.22 7.10
CA GLU A 201 -14.04 -13.63 6.94
C GLU A 201 -14.30 -14.12 5.52
N PRO A 202 -13.47 -15.02 4.98
CA PRO A 202 -12.13 -15.38 5.47
C PRO A 202 -11.15 -14.21 5.46
N ALA A 203 -9.88 -14.41 5.83
CA ALA A 203 -8.85 -13.36 5.81
C ALA A 203 -8.74 -12.66 4.45
N LEU A 204 -8.40 -11.37 4.44
CA LEU A 204 -8.36 -10.56 3.21
C LEU A 204 -7.45 -11.15 2.13
N GLU A 205 -6.37 -11.81 2.52
CA GLU A 205 -5.44 -12.46 1.59
C GLU A 205 -6.14 -13.48 0.69
N ALA A 206 -7.10 -14.24 1.22
CA ALA A 206 -7.88 -15.21 0.42
C ALA A 206 -8.78 -14.52 -0.61
N TRP A 207 -9.37 -13.38 -0.25
CA TRP A 207 -10.17 -12.57 -1.18
C TRP A 207 -9.32 -11.96 -2.30
N ILE A 208 -8.13 -11.45 -1.93
CA ILE A 208 -7.18 -10.88 -2.90
C ILE A 208 -6.67 -11.96 -3.85
N GLU A 209 -6.33 -13.15 -3.33
CA GLU A 209 -5.88 -14.28 -4.13
C GLU A 209 -6.91 -14.65 -5.20
N ASP A 210 -8.15 -14.86 -4.81
CA ASP A 210 -9.23 -15.21 -5.75
C ASP A 210 -9.48 -14.11 -6.80
N SER A 211 -9.56 -12.85 -6.34
CA SER A 211 -9.71 -11.70 -7.23
C SER A 211 -8.56 -11.57 -8.23
N PHE A 212 -7.31 -11.75 -7.76
CA PHE A 212 -6.13 -11.66 -8.60
C PHE A 212 -6.07 -12.78 -9.63
N GLN A 213 -6.43 -14.02 -9.29
CA GLN A 213 -6.45 -15.13 -10.23
C GLN A 213 -7.45 -14.90 -11.38
N HIS A 214 -8.63 -14.34 -11.09
CA HIS A 214 -9.60 -13.97 -12.12
C HIS A 214 -9.07 -12.84 -13.01
N PHE A 215 -8.49 -11.82 -12.40
CA PHE A 215 -7.87 -10.71 -13.12
C PHE A 215 -6.75 -11.20 -14.04
N TRP A 216 -5.83 -12.03 -13.53
CA TRP A 216 -4.69 -12.54 -14.29
C TRP A 216 -5.12 -13.33 -15.53
N ARG A 217 -6.11 -14.23 -15.38
CA ARG A 217 -6.65 -15.00 -16.51
C ARG A 217 -7.20 -14.11 -17.63
N ALA A 218 -7.71 -12.94 -17.31
CA ALA A 218 -8.24 -11.99 -18.28
C ALA A 218 -7.17 -11.25 -19.07
N ILE A 219 -5.94 -11.12 -18.54
CA ILE A 219 -4.87 -10.34 -19.15
C ILE A 219 -3.70 -11.17 -19.68
N ALA A 220 -3.54 -12.40 -19.21
CA ALA A 220 -2.45 -13.29 -19.62
C ALA A 220 -2.55 -13.69 -21.09
N VAL A 221 -1.42 -13.92 -21.73
CA VAL A 221 -1.38 -14.54 -23.07
C VAL A 221 -1.87 -15.97 -22.97
N SER A 222 -2.96 -16.30 -23.71
CA SER A 222 -3.52 -17.65 -23.74
C SER A 222 -2.47 -18.67 -24.20
N GLY A 223 -2.22 -19.71 -23.39
CA GLY A 223 -1.33 -20.82 -23.74
C GLY A 223 0.05 -20.84 -23.07
N LYS A 224 0.32 -20.00 -22.06
CA LYS A 224 1.46 -20.13 -21.15
C LYS A 224 0.95 -20.31 -19.72
N GLU A 225 0.55 -21.55 -19.38
CA GLU A 225 0.48 -22.05 -18.01
C GLU A 225 1.84 -22.60 -17.57
#